data_032e34a4059f945b9d658e7c8ba6b753
#
_entry.id   032e34a4059f945b9d658e7c8ba6b753
#
_cell.length_a   1.000
_cell.length_b   1.000
_cell.length_c   1.000
_cell.angle_alpha   90.00
_cell.angle_beta   90.00
_cell.angle_gamma   90.00
#
_symmetry.space_group_name_H-M   'P 1'
#
loop_
_entity.id
_entity.type
_entity.pdbx_description
1 polymer ?
#
loop_
_entity_poly.entity_id
_entity_poly.type
_entity_poly.pdbx_seq_one_letter_code
_entity_poly.pdbx_strand_id
1 'polypeptide(L)'
;MITWRASNERPYGTKGDTMRKYVEVFTRDHLPKLRDQLLFSGLTDHEIFMFIQYAKPYYLSLNRGETARVENKFSHMTGLVFSGTAYLYSVDYNGNKSLLKTIRSGESSGTLYAMFDYYNTLVEIMAGEDCEILFIPPEPMFITEDSLASIQQKILVNMLASQRQVFLQISEHLACLSKRSIKGKFMHLLQIYCKREHSCEVDLPFSRDELANYLAVDRASLSRALGELKKAGIIEFKKSHFKLIETAEYHFD
;
A
#
# COMPACT_ATOMS: atom_id res chain seq x y z
N MET A 1 -18.78 -17.35 17.29
CA MET A 1 -19.58 -17.81 16.15
C MET A 1 -20.05 -16.57 15.41
N ILE A 2 -19.28 -16.12 14.40
CA ILE A 2 -19.57 -14.89 13.64
C ILE A 2 -20.44 -15.33 12.46
N THR A 3 -21.73 -15.01 12.52
CA THR A 3 -22.67 -15.30 11.44
C THR A 3 -22.66 -14.16 10.43
N TRP A 4 -22.12 -14.42 9.26
CA TRP A 4 -22.20 -13.51 8.11
C TRP A 4 -23.60 -13.60 7.47
N ARG A 5 -24.38 -12.52 7.55
CA ARG A 5 -25.61 -12.40 6.74
C ARG A 5 -25.25 -11.72 5.41
N ALA A 6 -25.40 -12.47 4.33
CA ALA A 6 -25.38 -11.89 2.98
C ALA A 6 -26.62 -11.02 2.78
N SER A 7 -26.46 -9.70 2.73
CA SER A 7 -27.53 -8.79 2.29
C SER A 7 -27.55 -8.75 0.77
N ASN A 8 -28.69 -9.14 0.20
CA ASN A 8 -29.01 -9.10 -1.23
C ASN A 8 -29.42 -7.66 -1.64
N GLU A 9 -28.50 -6.72 -1.71
CA GLU A 9 -28.78 -5.40 -2.29
C GLU A 9 -27.96 -5.18 -3.56
N ARG A 10 -28.64 -4.72 -4.62
CA ARG A 10 -28.02 -4.42 -5.92
C ARG A 10 -27.09 -3.22 -5.79
N PRO A 11 -25.86 -3.25 -6.31
CA PRO A 11 -24.97 -2.10 -6.28
C PRO A 11 -25.50 -1.01 -7.21
N TYR A 12 -25.55 0.22 -6.74
CA TYR A 12 -25.76 1.41 -7.56
C TYR A 12 -24.55 1.56 -8.49
N GLY A 13 -24.78 1.33 -9.80
CA GLY A 13 -23.75 1.53 -10.82
C GLY A 13 -23.55 3.00 -11.11
N THR A 14 -22.34 3.47 -11.01
CA THR A 14 -21.88 4.67 -11.72
C THR A 14 -21.54 4.27 -13.16
N LYS A 15 -21.92 5.09 -14.14
CA LYS A 15 -21.58 4.90 -15.56
C LYS A 15 -20.05 4.82 -15.70
N GLY A 16 -19.54 3.64 -16.02
CA GLY A 16 -18.11 3.40 -16.26
C GLY A 16 -17.53 2.12 -15.63
N ASP A 17 -18.14 1.57 -14.60
CA ASP A 17 -17.60 0.37 -13.92
C ASP A 17 -17.88 -0.90 -14.71
N THR A 18 -16.94 -1.30 -15.55
CA THR A 18 -16.96 -2.64 -16.19
C THR A 18 -16.33 -3.66 -15.26
N MET A 19 -17.00 -3.92 -14.15
CA MET A 19 -16.57 -4.95 -13.23
C MET A 19 -16.91 -6.33 -13.77
N ARG A 20 -15.91 -7.17 -13.98
CA ARG A 20 -16.07 -8.55 -14.45
C ARG A 20 -15.53 -9.53 -13.39
N LYS A 21 -16.15 -10.71 -13.31
CA LYS A 21 -15.53 -11.80 -12.57
C LYS A 21 -14.23 -12.17 -13.27
N TYR A 22 -13.14 -12.14 -12.53
CA TYR A 22 -11.80 -12.41 -13.09
C TYR A 22 -11.69 -13.80 -13.71
N VAL A 23 -12.39 -14.78 -13.13
CA VAL A 23 -12.43 -16.15 -13.66
C VAL A 23 -12.90 -16.20 -15.11
N GLU A 24 -13.78 -15.26 -15.52
CA GLU A 24 -14.30 -15.19 -16.89
C GLU A 24 -13.26 -14.60 -17.87
N VAL A 25 -12.30 -13.84 -17.38
CA VAL A 25 -11.24 -13.21 -18.17
C VAL A 25 -9.84 -13.79 -17.90
N PHE A 26 -9.71 -14.68 -16.91
CA PHE A 26 -8.47 -15.29 -16.54
C PHE A 26 -7.96 -16.22 -17.63
N THR A 27 -6.80 -15.89 -18.17
CA THR A 27 -6.06 -16.71 -19.11
C THR A 27 -4.69 -17.10 -18.55
N ARG A 28 -4.02 -18.05 -19.20
CA ARG A 28 -2.65 -18.43 -18.80
C ARG A 28 -1.66 -17.27 -18.88
N ASP A 29 -1.95 -16.27 -19.72
CA ASP A 29 -1.10 -15.06 -19.87
C ASP A 29 -1.11 -14.16 -18.63
N HIS A 30 -2.08 -14.32 -17.74
CA HIS A 30 -2.14 -13.60 -16.47
C HIS A 30 -1.29 -14.24 -15.37
N LEU A 31 -0.90 -15.52 -15.50
CA LEU A 31 -0.10 -16.22 -14.49
C LEU A 31 1.22 -15.54 -14.14
N PRO A 32 2.01 -15.02 -15.12
CA PRO A 32 3.23 -14.28 -14.79
C PRO A 32 2.97 -13.07 -13.88
N LYS A 33 1.93 -12.28 -14.19
CA LYS A 33 1.54 -11.11 -13.39
C LYS A 33 1.12 -11.49 -11.96
N LEU A 34 0.48 -12.64 -11.77
CA LEU A 34 0.12 -13.14 -10.45
C LEU A 34 1.32 -13.68 -9.69
N ARG A 35 2.24 -14.37 -10.37
CA ARG A 35 3.46 -14.90 -9.78
C ARG A 35 4.35 -13.79 -9.18
N ASP A 36 4.38 -12.63 -9.81
CA ASP A 36 5.15 -11.46 -9.37
C ASP A 36 4.51 -10.77 -8.13
N GLN A 37 3.28 -11.14 -7.76
CA GLN A 37 2.63 -10.60 -6.57
C GLN A 37 3.14 -11.29 -5.31
N LEU A 38 3.49 -10.51 -4.29
CA LEU A 38 3.97 -11.03 -3.00
C LEU A 38 3.01 -12.06 -2.39
N LEU A 39 1.70 -11.87 -2.57
CA LEU A 39 0.66 -12.77 -2.07
C LEU A 39 0.82 -14.19 -2.60
N PHE A 40 1.31 -14.36 -3.83
CA PHE A 40 1.50 -15.66 -4.50
C PHE A 40 2.95 -16.14 -4.50
N SER A 41 3.83 -15.49 -3.75
CA SER A 41 5.23 -15.88 -3.65
C SER A 41 5.38 -17.34 -3.20
N GLY A 42 6.24 -18.10 -3.89
CA GLY A 42 6.48 -19.52 -3.58
C GLY A 42 5.36 -20.48 -3.98
N LEU A 43 4.33 -20.00 -4.71
CA LEU A 43 3.32 -20.85 -5.34
C LEU A 43 3.73 -21.19 -6.77
N THR A 44 3.40 -22.42 -7.19
CA THR A 44 3.49 -22.83 -8.60
C THR A 44 2.31 -22.28 -9.40
N ASP A 45 2.45 -22.23 -10.74
CA ASP A 45 1.36 -21.79 -11.62
C ASP A 45 0.08 -22.61 -11.42
N HIS A 46 0.23 -23.91 -11.16
CA HIS A 46 -0.91 -24.80 -10.89
C HIS A 46 -1.61 -24.42 -9.58
N GLU A 47 -0.84 -24.15 -8.52
CA GLU A 47 -1.40 -23.74 -7.22
C GLU A 47 -2.10 -22.37 -7.33
N ILE A 48 -1.50 -21.40 -8.07
CA ILE A 48 -2.12 -20.11 -8.34
C ILE A 48 -3.43 -20.30 -9.10
N PHE A 49 -3.42 -21.11 -10.15
CA PHE A 49 -4.62 -21.41 -10.95
C PHE A 49 -5.74 -22.03 -10.09
N MET A 50 -5.42 -23.04 -9.28
CA MET A 50 -6.38 -23.69 -8.37
C MET A 50 -6.98 -22.69 -7.38
N PHE A 51 -6.15 -21.84 -6.78
CA PHE A 51 -6.62 -20.82 -5.85
C PHE A 51 -7.53 -19.78 -6.53
N ILE A 52 -7.16 -19.28 -7.70
CA ILE A 52 -7.98 -18.29 -8.45
C ILE A 52 -9.34 -18.89 -8.83
N GLN A 53 -9.39 -20.14 -9.25
CA GLN A 53 -10.65 -20.82 -9.57
C GLN A 53 -11.56 -20.97 -8.34
N TYR A 54 -10.98 -21.18 -7.17
CA TYR A 54 -11.71 -21.26 -5.91
C TYR A 54 -12.13 -19.88 -5.41
N ALA A 55 -11.22 -18.91 -5.38
CA ALA A 55 -11.44 -17.58 -4.84
C ALA A 55 -12.39 -16.71 -5.68
N LYS A 56 -12.50 -16.99 -6.98
CA LYS A 56 -13.35 -16.25 -7.92
C LYS A 56 -13.21 -14.72 -7.76
N PRO A 57 -12.01 -14.17 -7.85
CA PRO A 57 -11.76 -12.77 -7.65
C PRO A 57 -12.47 -11.89 -8.68
N TYR A 58 -12.54 -10.58 -8.42
CA TYR A 58 -13.10 -9.59 -9.32
C TYR A 58 -12.00 -8.76 -9.95
N TYR A 59 -12.15 -8.42 -11.21
CA TYR A 59 -11.23 -7.60 -11.96
C TYR A 59 -11.84 -6.24 -12.27
N LEU A 60 -11.06 -5.18 -12.07
CA LEU A 60 -11.44 -3.81 -12.35
C LEU A 60 -10.33 -3.12 -13.13
N SER A 61 -10.69 -2.52 -14.27
CA SER A 61 -9.83 -1.62 -15.02
C SER A 61 -10.31 -0.20 -14.79
N LEU A 62 -9.41 0.69 -14.38
CA LEU A 62 -9.66 2.09 -14.11
C LEU A 62 -8.78 2.96 -14.98
N ASN A 63 -9.38 3.98 -15.61
CA ASN A 63 -8.62 5.03 -16.28
C ASN A 63 -8.09 6.04 -15.23
N ARG A 64 -7.03 6.75 -15.57
CA ARG A 64 -6.46 7.79 -14.71
C ARG A 64 -7.52 8.74 -14.16
N GLY A 65 -7.52 8.92 -12.84
CA GLY A 65 -8.46 9.78 -12.11
C GLY A 65 -9.82 9.13 -11.79
N GLU A 66 -10.09 7.94 -12.32
CA GLU A 66 -11.30 7.19 -11.92
C GLU A 66 -11.13 6.64 -10.49
N THR A 67 -12.25 6.56 -9.79
CA THR A 67 -12.31 6.09 -8.40
C THR A 67 -13.15 4.82 -8.31
N ALA A 68 -12.55 3.75 -7.81
CA ALA A 68 -13.30 2.61 -7.33
C ALA A 68 -13.82 2.94 -5.93
N ARG A 69 -15.11 3.20 -5.82
CA ARG A 69 -15.77 3.32 -4.52
C ARG A 69 -15.95 1.95 -3.93
N VAL A 70 -15.29 1.76 -2.80
CA VAL A 70 -15.30 0.51 -2.06
C VAL A 70 -16.56 0.42 -1.18
N GLU A 71 -17.65 1.08 -1.57
CA GLU A 71 -18.91 1.01 -0.84
C GLU A 71 -19.48 -0.42 -0.92
N ASN A 72 -19.61 -1.02 0.25
CA ASN A 72 -20.37 -2.23 0.58
C ASN A 72 -19.90 -3.59 0.06
N LYS A 73 -19.05 -3.70 -0.96
CA LYS A 73 -18.63 -5.01 -1.47
C LYS A 73 -17.12 -5.23 -1.51
N PHE A 74 -16.34 -4.18 -1.69
CA PHE A 74 -14.88 -4.24 -1.85
C PHE A 74 -14.11 -3.81 -0.63
N SER A 75 -14.75 -3.15 0.35
CA SER A 75 -14.13 -2.78 1.63
C SER A 75 -13.54 -4.00 2.36
N HIS A 76 -14.09 -5.18 2.07
CA HIS A 76 -13.67 -6.45 2.66
C HIS A 76 -12.78 -7.30 1.72
N MET A 77 -12.35 -6.74 0.56
CA MET A 77 -11.53 -7.48 -0.40
C MET A 77 -10.09 -6.96 -0.41
N THR A 78 -9.17 -7.88 -0.65
CA THR A 78 -7.76 -7.51 -0.89
C THR A 78 -7.60 -7.10 -2.34
N GLY A 79 -7.26 -5.83 -2.59
CA GLY A 79 -6.92 -5.34 -3.93
C GLY A 79 -5.45 -5.58 -4.25
N LEU A 80 -5.17 -6.21 -5.39
CA LEU A 80 -3.84 -6.35 -5.97
C LEU A 80 -3.74 -5.49 -7.22
N VAL A 81 -2.77 -4.59 -7.28
CA VAL A 81 -2.54 -3.77 -8.48
C VAL A 81 -1.67 -4.55 -9.46
N PHE A 82 -2.23 -4.88 -10.62
CA PHE A 82 -1.53 -5.62 -11.69
C PHE A 82 -0.69 -4.72 -12.59
N SER A 83 -1.21 -3.54 -12.87
CA SER A 83 -0.52 -2.54 -13.68
C SER A 83 -0.91 -1.15 -13.22
N GLY A 84 -0.01 -0.20 -13.45
CA GLY A 84 -0.23 1.19 -13.07
C GLY A 84 -0.03 1.48 -11.59
N THR A 85 -0.56 2.62 -11.18
CA THR A 85 -0.45 3.14 -9.81
C THR A 85 -1.83 3.56 -9.31
N ALA A 86 -2.20 3.11 -8.13
CA ALA A 86 -3.43 3.49 -7.44
C ALA A 86 -3.13 4.21 -6.11
N TYR A 87 -4.02 5.08 -5.70
CA TYR A 87 -3.98 5.80 -4.45
C TYR A 87 -5.12 5.35 -3.54
N LEU A 88 -4.80 4.96 -2.33
CA LEU A 88 -5.75 4.62 -1.28
C LEU A 88 -6.00 5.86 -0.42
N TYR A 89 -7.24 6.32 -0.35
CA TYR A 89 -7.66 7.45 0.47
C TYR A 89 -8.62 7.01 1.56
N SER A 90 -8.49 7.61 2.76
CA SER A 90 -9.60 7.67 3.69
C SER A 90 -10.43 8.92 3.39
N VAL A 91 -11.74 8.80 3.54
CA VAL A 91 -12.69 9.91 3.34
C VAL A 91 -13.39 10.18 4.68
N ASP A 92 -13.29 11.41 5.18
CA ASP A 92 -13.97 11.81 6.41
C ASP A 92 -15.46 12.13 6.17
N TYR A 93 -16.20 12.41 7.24
CA TYR A 93 -17.62 12.77 7.18
C TYR A 93 -17.91 14.05 6.37
N ASN A 94 -16.92 14.91 6.18
CA ASN A 94 -17.04 16.14 5.40
C ASN A 94 -16.63 15.93 3.92
N GLY A 95 -16.22 14.72 3.55
CA GLY A 95 -15.75 14.39 2.20
C GLY A 95 -14.28 14.73 1.95
N ASN A 96 -13.51 15.14 2.97
CA ASN A 96 -12.09 15.41 2.81
C ASN A 96 -11.34 14.08 2.66
N LYS A 97 -10.41 14.04 1.71
CA LYS A 97 -9.61 12.86 1.40
C LYS A 97 -8.22 12.98 1.98
N SER A 98 -7.81 11.97 2.73
CA SER A 98 -6.44 11.82 3.22
C SER A 98 -5.78 10.63 2.56
N LEU A 99 -4.63 10.83 1.92
CA LEU A 99 -3.88 9.75 1.28
C LEU A 99 -3.32 8.81 2.35
N LEU A 100 -3.75 7.56 2.31
CA LEU A 100 -3.25 6.51 3.21
C LEU A 100 -2.05 5.79 2.62
N LYS A 101 -2.12 5.45 1.33
CA LYS A 101 -1.08 4.66 0.67
C LYS A 101 -1.07 4.92 -0.84
N THR A 102 0.10 4.94 -1.43
CA THR A 102 0.30 4.74 -2.87
C THR A 102 0.56 3.26 -3.11
N ILE A 103 -0.18 2.65 -4.03
CA ILE A 103 -0.12 1.22 -4.36
C ILE A 103 0.39 1.11 -5.80
N ARG A 104 1.54 0.48 -5.98
CA ARG A 104 2.14 0.26 -7.29
C ARG A 104 1.86 -1.15 -7.79
N SER A 105 2.13 -1.38 -9.07
CA SER A 105 2.11 -2.74 -9.63
C SER A 105 2.95 -3.70 -8.77
N GLY A 106 2.39 -4.86 -8.45
CA GLY A 106 2.99 -5.85 -7.55
C GLY A 106 2.63 -5.66 -6.07
N GLU A 107 1.97 -4.57 -5.69
CA GLU A 107 1.58 -4.29 -4.31
C GLU A 107 0.07 -4.52 -4.08
N SER A 108 -0.29 -4.72 -2.80
CA SER A 108 -1.68 -4.86 -2.36
C SER A 108 -2.19 -3.63 -1.61
N SER A 109 -3.52 -3.41 -1.67
CA SER A 109 -4.21 -2.35 -0.93
C SER A 109 -4.19 -2.52 0.59
N GLY A 110 -3.75 -3.68 1.06
CA GLY A 110 -3.71 -4.03 2.48
C GLY A 110 -4.89 -4.91 2.89
N THR A 111 -4.56 -6.12 3.33
CA THR A 111 -5.53 -7.15 3.67
C THR A 111 -6.24 -6.86 4.99
N LEU A 112 -5.60 -6.12 5.91
CA LEU A 112 -6.20 -5.82 7.22
C LEU A 112 -7.40 -4.90 7.12
N TYR A 113 -7.41 -3.94 6.19
CA TYR A 113 -8.59 -3.10 5.95
C TYR A 113 -9.77 -3.93 5.42
N ALA A 114 -9.49 -5.01 4.72
CA ALA A 114 -10.50 -5.91 4.19
C ALA A 114 -11.07 -6.87 5.25
N MET A 115 -10.35 -7.11 6.36
CA MET A 115 -10.72 -8.13 7.34
C MET A 115 -11.62 -7.63 8.48
N PHE A 116 -11.63 -6.32 8.75
CA PHE A 116 -12.29 -5.79 9.94
C PHE A 116 -13.27 -4.68 9.56
N ASP A 117 -14.54 -4.98 9.71
CA ASP A 117 -15.67 -4.05 9.59
C ASP A 117 -15.70 -3.00 10.73
N TYR A 118 -14.51 -2.62 11.23
CA TYR A 118 -14.40 -1.96 12.53
C TYR A 118 -14.57 -0.45 12.50
N TYR A 119 -14.53 0.16 11.33
CA TYR A 119 -14.73 1.62 11.22
C TYR A 119 -15.54 1.96 9.98
N ASN A 120 -16.58 2.76 10.15
CA ASN A 120 -17.29 3.49 9.08
C ASN A 120 -16.39 4.47 8.30
N THR A 121 -15.13 4.14 8.13
CA THR A 121 -14.20 4.94 7.36
C THR A 121 -14.36 4.52 5.91
N LEU A 122 -14.94 5.40 5.12
CA LEU A 122 -14.99 5.23 3.69
C LEU A 122 -13.56 5.21 3.15
N VAL A 123 -13.20 4.13 2.49
CA VAL A 123 -11.92 4.00 1.80
C VAL A 123 -12.19 4.04 0.31
N GLU A 124 -11.48 4.90 -0.41
CA GLU A 124 -11.56 5.01 -1.86
C GLU A 124 -10.22 4.66 -2.49
N ILE A 125 -10.27 3.92 -3.60
CA ILE A 125 -9.12 3.66 -4.45
C ILE A 125 -9.26 4.50 -5.71
N MET A 126 -8.31 5.40 -5.97
CA MET A 126 -8.27 6.25 -7.17
C MET A 126 -7.08 5.85 -8.04
N ALA A 127 -7.33 5.73 -9.34
CA ALA A 127 -6.27 5.48 -10.31
C ALA A 127 -5.41 6.73 -10.50
N GLY A 128 -4.10 6.63 -10.21
CA GLY A 128 -3.10 7.67 -10.48
C GLY A 128 -2.70 7.73 -11.95
N GLU A 129 -2.77 6.59 -12.60
CA GLU A 129 -2.63 6.34 -14.03
C GLU A 129 -3.58 5.20 -14.40
N ASP A 130 -3.71 4.84 -15.67
CA ASP A 130 -4.52 3.69 -16.08
C ASP A 130 -4.03 2.46 -15.35
N CYS A 131 -4.90 1.81 -14.60
CA CYS A 131 -4.53 0.70 -13.73
C CYS A 131 -5.53 -0.46 -13.78
N GLU A 132 -4.99 -1.64 -13.52
CA GLU A 132 -5.73 -2.89 -13.42
C GLU A 132 -5.62 -3.43 -11.99
N ILE A 133 -6.75 -3.71 -11.35
CA ILE A 133 -6.82 -4.16 -9.98
C ILE A 133 -7.62 -5.46 -9.88
N LEU A 134 -7.05 -6.44 -9.18
CA LEU A 134 -7.71 -7.69 -8.83
C LEU A 134 -8.16 -7.62 -7.38
N PHE A 135 -9.45 -7.80 -7.12
CA PHE A 135 -10.03 -7.85 -5.79
C PHE A 135 -10.33 -9.29 -5.39
N ILE A 136 -9.65 -9.78 -4.36
CA ILE A 136 -9.78 -11.13 -3.84
C ILE A 136 -10.64 -11.08 -2.58
N PRO A 137 -11.79 -11.82 -2.53
CA PRO A 137 -12.56 -11.98 -1.31
C PRO A 137 -11.73 -12.60 -0.18
N PRO A 138 -11.96 -12.22 1.09
CA PRO A 138 -11.18 -12.76 2.20
C PRO A 138 -11.49 -14.23 2.53
N GLU A 139 -12.73 -14.68 2.33
CA GLU A 139 -13.18 -16.01 2.72
C GLU A 139 -12.30 -17.14 2.15
N PRO A 140 -11.92 -17.12 0.86
CA PRO A 140 -11.05 -18.15 0.29
C PRO A 140 -9.64 -18.21 0.92
N MET A 141 -9.23 -17.16 1.62
CA MET A 141 -7.93 -17.13 2.30
C MET A 141 -7.99 -17.73 3.70
N PHE A 142 -9.17 -17.72 4.36
CA PHE A 142 -9.32 -18.04 5.79
C PHE A 142 -10.15 -19.28 6.06
N ILE A 143 -11.10 -19.61 5.17
CA ILE A 143 -11.91 -20.81 5.31
C ILE A 143 -11.13 -21.98 4.73
N THR A 144 -10.71 -22.89 5.59
CA THR A 144 -9.90 -24.05 5.17
C THR A 144 -10.73 -24.97 4.29
N GLU A 145 -10.22 -25.24 3.09
CA GLU A 145 -10.68 -26.25 2.15
C GLU A 145 -9.60 -27.33 2.07
N ASP A 146 -9.91 -28.56 2.41
CA ASP A 146 -8.92 -29.64 2.52
C ASP A 146 -8.06 -29.79 1.26
N SER A 147 -8.67 -29.67 0.08
CA SER A 147 -7.98 -29.76 -1.21
C SER A 147 -7.01 -28.59 -1.49
N LEU A 148 -7.16 -27.47 -0.79
CA LEU A 148 -6.38 -26.24 -0.97
C LEU A 148 -5.58 -25.84 0.29
N ALA A 149 -5.63 -26.63 1.35
CA ALA A 149 -5.07 -26.28 2.65
C ALA A 149 -3.60 -25.84 2.58
N SER A 150 -2.77 -26.54 1.82
CA SER A 150 -1.34 -26.18 1.65
C SER A 150 -1.15 -24.85 0.89
N ILE A 151 -1.99 -24.58 -0.09
CA ILE A 151 -1.99 -23.33 -0.88
C ILE A 151 -2.43 -22.17 0.00
N GLN A 152 -3.53 -22.35 0.74
CA GLN A 152 -4.07 -21.36 1.66
C GLN A 152 -3.06 -21.02 2.77
N GLN A 153 -2.34 -22.01 3.31
CA GLN A 153 -1.28 -21.79 4.28
C GLN A 153 -0.16 -20.91 3.72
N LYS A 154 0.31 -21.16 2.49
CA LYS A 154 1.33 -20.32 1.82
C LYS A 154 0.81 -18.88 1.65
N ILE A 155 -0.42 -18.72 1.18
CA ILE A 155 -1.06 -17.40 1.00
C ILE A 155 -1.16 -16.65 2.34
N LEU A 156 -1.57 -17.30 3.41
CA LEU A 156 -1.63 -16.71 4.75
C LEU A 156 -0.25 -16.25 5.23
N VAL A 157 0.79 -17.06 5.04
CA VAL A 157 2.17 -16.68 5.38
C VAL A 157 2.63 -15.45 4.58
N ASN A 158 2.36 -15.43 3.28
CA ASN A 158 2.70 -14.30 2.40
C ASN A 158 1.92 -13.03 2.79
N MET A 159 0.65 -13.18 3.15
CA MET A 159 -0.16 -12.10 3.66
C MET A 159 0.41 -11.52 4.96
N LEU A 160 0.79 -12.35 5.92
CA LEU A 160 1.44 -11.91 7.16
C LEU A 160 2.77 -11.21 6.89
N ALA A 161 3.56 -11.70 5.94
CA ALA A 161 4.80 -11.05 5.52
C ALA A 161 4.54 -9.64 4.93
N SER A 162 3.50 -9.50 4.12
CA SER A 162 3.05 -8.20 3.59
C SER A 162 2.62 -7.25 4.71
N GLN A 163 1.82 -7.72 5.67
CA GLN A 163 1.37 -6.91 6.81
C GLN A 163 2.54 -6.48 7.71
N ARG A 164 3.54 -7.34 7.90
CA ARG A 164 4.76 -6.97 8.61
C ARG A 164 5.46 -5.77 7.98
N GLN A 165 5.55 -5.72 6.66
CA GLN A 165 6.16 -4.57 5.96
C GLN A 165 5.37 -3.29 6.20
N VAL A 166 4.04 -3.34 6.08
CA VAL A 166 3.16 -2.18 6.34
C VAL A 166 3.32 -1.71 7.79
N PHE A 167 3.31 -2.63 8.75
CA PHE A 167 3.50 -2.30 10.16
C PHE A 167 4.84 -1.62 10.43
N LEU A 168 5.93 -2.12 9.83
CA LEU A 168 7.25 -1.51 9.96
C LEU A 168 7.26 -0.09 9.38
N GLN A 169 6.67 0.13 8.19
CA GLN A 169 6.58 1.46 7.58
C GLN A 169 5.80 2.45 8.46
N ILE A 170 4.67 2.02 9.02
CA ILE A 170 3.88 2.86 9.94
C ILE A 170 4.69 3.17 11.21
N SER A 171 5.36 2.18 11.79
CA SER A 171 6.17 2.35 12.99
C SER A 171 7.33 3.31 12.76
N GLU A 172 8.02 3.20 11.64
CA GLU A 172 9.10 4.11 11.23
C GLU A 172 8.58 5.54 11.03
N HIS A 173 7.42 5.69 10.37
CA HIS A 173 6.80 6.98 10.17
C HIS A 173 6.40 7.64 11.49
N LEU A 174 5.77 6.89 12.39
CA LEU A 174 5.44 7.39 13.75
C LEU A 174 6.70 7.79 14.50
N ALA A 175 7.79 7.02 14.42
CA ALA A 175 9.06 7.37 15.03
C ALA A 175 9.66 8.67 14.46
N CYS A 176 9.49 8.92 13.15
CA CYS A 176 9.84 10.22 12.56
C CYS A 176 8.98 11.35 13.11
N LEU A 177 7.65 11.17 13.14
CA LEU A 177 6.71 12.20 13.58
C LEU A 177 6.85 12.52 15.08
N SER A 178 7.28 11.56 15.91
CA SER A 178 7.51 11.76 17.35
C SER A 178 8.68 12.68 17.69
N LYS A 179 9.58 12.95 16.73
CA LYS A 179 10.68 13.88 16.96
C LYS A 179 10.15 15.30 17.05
N ARG A 180 10.67 16.08 18.02
CA ARG A 180 10.21 17.44 18.31
C ARG A 180 10.58 18.44 17.24
N SER A 181 11.79 18.34 16.69
CA SER A 181 12.30 19.31 15.71
C SER A 181 12.18 18.79 14.27
N ILE A 182 12.03 19.72 13.31
CA ILE A 182 12.02 19.39 11.88
C ILE A 182 13.34 18.70 11.48
N LYS A 183 14.46 19.15 12.01
CA LYS A 183 15.76 18.53 11.79
C LYS A 183 15.79 17.10 12.30
N GLY A 184 15.28 16.87 13.53
CA GLY A 184 15.19 15.53 14.14
C GLY A 184 14.30 14.59 13.33
N LYS A 185 13.13 15.06 12.87
CA LYS A 185 12.24 14.29 12.00
C LYS A 185 12.95 13.85 10.72
N PHE A 186 13.59 14.81 10.03
CA PHE A 186 14.28 14.54 8.78
C PHE A 186 15.50 13.62 8.98
N MET A 187 16.32 13.87 9.98
CA MET A 187 17.51 13.06 10.26
C MET A 187 17.14 11.62 10.59
N HIS A 188 16.06 11.42 11.37
CA HIS A 188 15.58 10.07 11.66
C HIS A 188 15.14 9.34 10.40
N LEU A 189 14.40 10.00 9.51
CA LEU A 189 14.02 9.45 8.20
C LEU A 189 15.26 9.10 7.37
N LEU A 190 16.21 10.01 7.24
CA LEU A 190 17.44 9.78 6.48
C LEU A 190 18.22 8.57 7.01
N GLN A 191 18.34 8.45 8.33
CA GLN A 191 19.00 7.30 8.97
C GLN A 191 18.29 5.97 8.68
N ILE A 192 16.94 5.95 8.61
CA ILE A 192 16.18 4.75 8.22
C ILE A 192 16.56 4.32 6.81
N TYR A 193 16.59 5.27 5.85
CA TYR A 193 16.97 4.98 4.47
C TYR A 193 18.43 4.54 4.36
N CYS A 194 19.36 5.23 5.02
CA CYS A 194 20.77 4.85 5.03
C CYS A 194 20.99 3.42 5.57
N LYS A 195 20.29 3.04 6.64
CA LYS A 195 20.35 1.68 7.18
C LYS A 195 19.77 0.64 6.22
N ARG A 196 18.67 0.98 5.55
CA ARG A 196 17.98 0.07 4.61
C ARG A 196 18.83 -0.21 3.37
N GLU A 197 19.50 0.83 2.85
CA GLU A 197 20.34 0.74 1.66
C GLU A 197 21.80 0.41 1.98
N HIS A 198 22.14 0.25 3.26
CA HIS A 198 23.53 0.05 3.71
C HIS A 198 24.49 1.10 3.13
N SER A 199 24.04 2.34 3.01
CA SER A 199 24.76 3.46 2.41
C SER A 199 24.49 4.76 3.15
N CYS A 200 25.50 5.62 3.25
CA CYS A 200 25.32 6.99 3.71
C CYS A 200 24.80 7.93 2.61
N GLU A 201 24.66 7.43 1.39
CA GLU A 201 24.19 8.15 0.20
C GLU A 201 22.93 7.47 -0.32
N VAL A 202 21.80 8.18 -0.33
CA VAL A 202 20.48 7.60 -0.65
C VAL A 202 19.59 8.54 -1.43
N ASP A 203 18.73 7.98 -2.28
CA ASP A 203 17.68 8.70 -2.96
C ASP A 203 16.36 8.53 -2.21
N LEU A 204 15.83 9.63 -1.66
CA LEU A 204 14.52 9.60 -1.04
C LEU A 204 13.42 9.63 -2.12
N PRO A 205 12.39 8.75 -2.03
CA PRO A 205 11.34 8.65 -3.05
C PRO A 205 10.28 9.77 -2.91
N PHE A 206 10.71 10.95 -2.50
CA PHE A 206 9.84 12.09 -2.22
C PHE A 206 10.29 13.32 -2.99
N SER A 207 9.36 14.01 -3.62
CA SER A 207 9.53 15.43 -3.95
C SER A 207 9.63 16.26 -2.67
N ARG A 208 9.99 17.54 -2.76
CA ARG A 208 10.09 18.41 -1.58
C ARG A 208 8.74 18.63 -0.88
N ASP A 209 7.66 18.68 -1.65
CA ASP A 209 6.31 18.84 -1.13
C ASP A 209 5.83 17.54 -0.42
N GLU A 210 6.05 16.39 -1.05
CA GLU A 210 5.73 15.09 -0.47
C GLU A 210 6.53 14.83 0.81
N LEU A 211 7.82 15.22 0.86
CA LEU A 211 8.65 15.09 2.04
C LEU A 211 8.15 15.97 3.20
N ALA A 212 7.72 17.20 2.90
CA ALA A 212 7.14 18.08 3.90
C ALA A 212 5.83 17.51 4.45
N ASN A 213 4.96 17.01 3.57
CA ASN A 213 3.71 16.35 3.95
C ASN A 213 3.98 15.09 4.78
N TYR A 214 4.94 14.25 4.37
CA TYR A 214 5.32 13.03 5.09
C TYR A 214 5.80 13.33 6.51
N LEU A 215 6.59 14.41 6.69
CA LEU A 215 7.07 14.81 8.01
C LEU A 215 6.08 15.66 8.80
N ALA A 216 4.90 15.95 8.24
CA ALA A 216 3.88 16.83 8.81
C ALA A 216 4.47 18.20 9.21
N VAL A 217 5.12 18.88 8.25
CA VAL A 217 5.76 20.20 8.42
C VAL A 217 5.50 21.08 7.20
N ASP A 218 5.62 22.41 7.40
CA ASP A 218 5.58 23.35 6.29
C ASP A 218 6.80 23.22 5.38
N ARG A 219 6.58 23.28 4.05
CA ARG A 219 7.63 23.16 3.02
C ARG A 219 8.78 24.18 3.19
N ALA A 220 8.44 25.43 3.49
CA ALA A 220 9.44 26.48 3.65
C ALA A 220 10.29 26.25 4.91
N SER A 221 9.66 25.76 5.98
CA SER A 221 10.32 25.39 7.23
C SER A 221 11.24 24.18 7.06
N LEU A 222 10.80 23.16 6.30
CA LEU A 222 11.64 22.03 5.92
C LEU A 222 12.87 22.49 5.12
N SER A 223 12.66 23.34 4.12
CA SER A 223 13.76 23.84 3.27
C SER A 223 14.80 24.62 4.08
N ARG A 224 14.37 25.43 5.06
CA ARG A 224 15.27 26.12 5.99
C ARG A 224 16.06 25.14 6.86
N ALA A 225 15.38 24.15 7.44
CA ALA A 225 16.02 23.14 8.28
C ALA A 225 17.09 22.33 7.51
N LEU A 226 16.78 21.93 6.27
CA LEU A 226 17.75 21.25 5.39
C LEU A 226 18.94 22.14 5.03
N GLY A 227 18.70 23.43 4.77
CA GLY A 227 19.78 24.41 4.53
C GLY A 227 20.71 24.60 5.74
N GLU A 228 20.15 24.58 6.95
CA GLU A 228 20.91 24.62 8.19
C GLU A 228 21.74 23.37 8.43
N LEU A 229 21.17 22.17 8.19
CA LEU A 229 21.90 20.90 8.27
C LEU A 229 23.05 20.85 7.26
N LYS A 230 22.86 21.37 6.04
CA LYS A 230 23.90 21.48 5.02
C LYS A 230 25.01 22.45 5.44
N LYS A 231 24.64 23.65 5.95
CA LYS A 231 25.62 24.64 6.46
C LYS A 231 26.42 24.10 7.62
N ALA A 232 25.82 23.27 8.47
CA ALA A 232 26.50 22.61 9.58
C ALA A 232 27.39 21.42 9.13
N GLY A 233 27.42 21.08 7.84
CA GLY A 233 28.20 19.97 7.32
C GLY A 233 27.68 18.57 7.71
N ILE A 234 26.42 18.47 8.15
CA ILE A 234 25.82 17.20 8.60
C ILE A 234 25.30 16.40 7.41
N ILE A 235 24.76 17.10 6.41
CA ILE A 235 24.25 16.49 5.18
C ILE A 235 24.71 17.25 3.95
N GLU A 236 24.83 16.54 2.84
CA GLU A 236 24.82 17.12 1.49
C GLU A 236 23.58 16.66 0.77
N PHE A 237 23.06 17.49 -0.16
CA PHE A 237 21.92 17.07 -0.97
C PHE A 237 21.84 17.81 -2.30
N LYS A 238 21.27 17.10 -3.29
CA LYS A 238 20.88 17.65 -4.60
C LYS A 238 19.52 17.04 -4.97
N LYS A 239 18.45 17.86 -4.99
CA LYS A 239 17.06 17.41 -5.18
C LYS A 239 16.65 16.36 -4.12
N SER A 240 16.34 15.12 -4.53
CA SER A 240 15.96 13.99 -3.68
C SER A 240 17.14 13.13 -3.23
N HIS A 241 18.32 13.35 -3.77
CA HIS A 241 19.55 12.67 -3.39
C HIS A 241 20.17 13.32 -2.16
N PHE A 242 20.44 12.52 -1.12
CA PHE A 242 21.00 12.95 0.15
C PHE A 242 22.22 12.13 0.52
N LYS A 243 23.21 12.79 1.10
CA LYS A 243 24.38 12.17 1.68
C LYS A 243 24.48 12.57 3.14
N LEU A 244 24.54 11.59 4.02
CA LEU A 244 24.84 11.76 5.44
C LEU A 244 26.36 11.80 5.61
N ILE A 245 26.88 12.92 6.17
CA ILE A 245 28.30 13.07 6.44
C ILE A 245 28.56 12.48 7.83
N GLU A 246 29.38 11.42 7.89
CA GLU A 246 29.77 10.78 9.15
C GLU A 246 30.67 11.72 9.96
N THR A 247 30.08 12.54 10.80
CA THR A 247 30.81 13.23 11.86
C THR A 247 29.90 13.35 13.07
N ALA A 248 30.18 12.51 14.08
CA ALA A 248 29.59 12.50 15.42
C ALA A 248 28.15 11.96 15.53
N GLU A 249 27.89 11.27 16.63
CA GLU A 249 26.55 10.92 17.13
C GLU A 249 25.73 12.20 17.37
N TYR A 250 24.94 12.59 16.38
CA TYR A 250 24.01 13.68 16.55
C TYR A 250 22.77 13.18 17.27
N HIS A 251 22.65 13.51 18.56
CA HIS A 251 21.40 13.43 19.29
C HIS A 251 20.56 14.67 18.94
N PHE A 252 19.57 14.49 18.09
CA PHE A 252 18.51 15.49 17.89
C PHE A 252 17.32 15.06 18.76
N ASP A 253 17.16 15.73 19.89
CA ASP A 253 15.97 15.64 20.75
C ASP A 253 14.71 16.24 20.09
#